data_aac9a2c923b19d8e8fdd8277b0f261f1
#
_entry.id   aac9a2c923b19d8e8fdd8277b0f261f1
#
_cell.length_a   1.000
_cell.length_b   1.000
_cell.length_c   1.000
_cell.angle_alpha   90.00
_cell.angle_beta   90.00
_cell.angle_gamma   90.00
#
_symmetry.space_group_name_H-M   'P 1'
#
loop_
_entity.id
_entity.type
_entity.pdbx_description
1 polymer ?
#
loop_
_entity_poly.entity_id
_entity_poly.type
_entity_poly.pdbx_seq_one_letter_code
_entity_poly.pdbx_strand_id
1 'polypeptide(L)'
;MPKAKKNGHARQDEIPSTLQRSDENAQDTFAQTYDSAQEEYHDDARAARTAWSAVKHTHEKVGDHWEPKEHNGPSDDSAEKGGLNAEDTAGGVDANAGKEHLYELAQELDITGRSDMAKDELVEAIDKANRKKTREARD
;
A
#
# COMPACT_ATOMS: atom_id res chain seq x y z
N MET A 1 9.50 15.22 -13.89
CA MET A 1 10.72 14.61 -13.31
C MET A 1 10.47 13.13 -13.04
N PRO A 2 11.43 12.25 -13.34
CA PRO A 2 11.33 10.85 -12.94
C PRO A 2 11.26 10.73 -11.42
N LYS A 3 10.57 9.71 -10.94
CA LYS A 3 10.46 9.46 -9.50
C LYS A 3 11.67 8.74 -8.93
N ALA A 4 12.44 8.05 -9.77
CA ALA A 4 13.69 7.40 -9.37
C ALA A 4 14.91 8.17 -9.88
N LYS A 5 15.97 8.16 -9.08
CA LYS A 5 17.28 8.69 -9.48
C LYS A 5 17.98 7.70 -10.42
N LYS A 6 19.08 8.13 -11.02
CA LYS A 6 19.89 7.26 -11.90
C LYS A 6 20.38 6.00 -11.21
N ASN A 7 20.61 6.06 -9.89
CA ASN A 7 21.05 4.90 -9.11
C ASN A 7 19.90 3.95 -8.71
N GLY A 8 18.68 4.24 -9.14
CA GLY A 8 17.51 3.41 -8.84
C GLY A 8 16.77 3.77 -7.56
N HIS A 9 17.33 4.61 -6.72
CA HIS A 9 16.66 5.03 -5.47
C HIS A 9 15.61 6.10 -5.74
N ALA A 10 14.54 6.09 -4.94
CA ALA A 10 13.44 7.03 -5.07
C ALA A 10 13.85 8.46 -4.75
N ARG A 11 13.29 9.41 -5.50
CA ARG A 11 13.38 10.83 -5.14
C ARG A 11 12.34 11.10 -4.06
N GLN A 12 12.77 11.52 -2.88
CA GLN A 12 11.89 11.69 -1.72
C GLN A 12 10.78 12.71 -1.98
N ASP A 13 11.05 13.74 -2.76
CA ASP A 13 10.06 14.77 -3.09
C ASP A 13 9.07 14.34 -4.18
N GLU A 14 9.28 13.18 -4.79
CA GLU A 14 8.44 12.66 -5.88
C GLU A 14 7.58 11.47 -5.48
N ILE A 15 7.64 11.03 -4.23
CA ILE A 15 6.87 9.88 -3.75
C ILE A 15 5.86 10.32 -2.68
N PRO A 16 4.75 9.56 -2.53
CA PRO A 16 3.75 9.87 -1.50
C PRO A 16 4.33 9.85 -0.08
N SER A 17 3.73 10.64 0.81
CA SER A 17 4.21 10.78 2.19
C SER A 17 4.24 9.47 2.97
N THR A 18 3.28 8.56 2.72
CA THR A 18 3.29 7.25 3.38
C THR A 18 4.51 6.42 2.98
N LEU A 19 4.98 6.56 1.75
CA LEU A 19 6.19 5.88 1.27
C LEU A 19 7.45 6.55 1.81
N GLN A 20 7.44 7.88 2.00
CA GLN A 20 8.56 8.57 2.62
C GLN A 20 8.85 8.03 4.02
N ARG A 21 7.82 7.56 4.72
CA ARG A 21 7.92 6.97 6.05
C ARG A 21 8.15 5.46 6.04
N SER A 22 8.30 4.86 4.85
CA SER A 22 8.47 3.42 4.67
C SER A 22 9.93 3.07 4.38
N ASP A 23 10.21 1.76 4.30
CA ASP A 23 11.57 1.31 4.00
C ASP A 23 11.97 1.66 2.55
N GLU A 24 13.26 1.61 2.29
CA GLU A 24 13.84 1.94 0.99
C GLU A 24 13.30 1.04 -0.12
N ASN A 25 13.07 -0.24 0.18
CA ASN A 25 12.56 -1.20 -0.80
C ASN A 25 11.17 -0.80 -1.30
N ALA A 26 10.28 -0.38 -0.40
CA ALA A 26 8.94 0.10 -0.79
C ALA A 26 9.04 1.36 -1.64
N GLN A 27 9.90 2.30 -1.24
CA GLN A 27 10.12 3.55 -1.96
C GLN A 27 10.63 3.31 -3.38
N ASP A 28 11.65 2.49 -3.50
CA ASP A 28 12.31 2.22 -4.78
C ASP A 28 11.39 1.43 -5.71
N THR A 29 10.64 0.48 -5.16
CA THR A 29 9.65 -0.30 -5.92
C THR A 29 8.61 0.62 -6.57
N PHE A 30 8.06 1.54 -5.78
CA PHE A 30 7.08 2.50 -6.30
C PHE A 30 7.69 3.39 -7.39
N ALA A 31 8.83 4.00 -7.10
CA ALA A 31 9.45 4.96 -8.01
C ALA A 31 9.85 4.32 -9.34
N GLN A 32 10.51 3.18 -9.30
CA GLN A 32 10.97 2.49 -10.51
C GLN A 32 9.81 1.97 -11.33
N THR A 33 8.79 1.40 -10.67
CA THR A 33 7.61 0.87 -11.37
C THR A 33 6.82 2.00 -12.02
N TYR A 34 6.65 3.12 -11.30
CA TYR A 34 5.95 4.29 -11.85
C TYR A 34 6.64 4.80 -13.11
N ASP A 35 7.95 5.00 -13.06
CA ASP A 35 8.72 5.53 -14.19
C ASP A 35 8.64 4.59 -15.40
N SER A 36 8.76 3.29 -15.18
CA SER A 36 8.66 2.28 -16.22
C SER A 36 7.28 2.26 -16.87
N ALA A 37 6.23 2.31 -16.04
CA ALA A 37 4.86 2.31 -16.52
C ALA A 37 4.51 3.61 -17.26
N GLN A 38 5.01 4.75 -16.79
CA GLN A 38 4.82 6.04 -17.43
C GLN A 38 5.45 6.04 -18.83
N GLU A 39 6.64 5.47 -18.95
CA GLU A 39 7.33 5.35 -20.24
C GLU A 39 6.54 4.48 -21.22
N GLU A 40 5.94 3.39 -20.73
CA GLU A 40 5.19 2.45 -21.57
C GLU A 40 3.79 2.98 -21.93
N TYR A 41 3.06 3.54 -20.98
CA TYR A 41 1.66 3.88 -21.16
C TYR A 41 1.40 5.36 -21.38
N HIS A 42 2.31 6.25 -21.02
CA HIS A 42 2.16 7.71 -21.11
C HIS A 42 0.89 8.21 -20.41
N ASP A 43 0.55 7.60 -19.27
CA ASP A 43 -0.66 7.89 -18.50
C ASP A 43 -0.32 7.85 -17.02
N ASP A 44 -0.38 9.00 -16.34
CA ASP A 44 -0.02 9.15 -14.94
C ASP A 44 -0.90 8.30 -14.01
N ALA A 45 -2.20 8.25 -14.28
CA ALA A 45 -3.13 7.48 -13.46
C ALA A 45 -2.84 5.98 -13.55
N ARG A 46 -2.58 5.50 -14.75
CA ARG A 46 -2.25 4.09 -14.98
C ARG A 46 -0.90 3.75 -14.37
N ALA A 47 0.08 4.65 -14.51
CA ALA A 47 1.40 4.47 -13.91
C ALA A 47 1.29 4.38 -12.39
N ALA A 48 0.49 5.24 -11.76
CA ALA A 48 0.28 5.21 -10.32
C ALA A 48 -0.37 3.90 -9.86
N ARG A 49 -1.41 3.45 -10.55
CA ARG A 49 -2.07 2.18 -10.21
C ARG A 49 -1.12 0.99 -10.32
N THR A 50 -0.30 0.97 -11.35
CA THR A 50 0.70 -0.08 -11.58
C THR A 50 1.75 -0.07 -10.46
N ALA A 51 2.24 1.12 -10.11
CA ALA A 51 3.23 1.28 -9.05
C ALA A 51 2.69 0.84 -7.69
N TRP A 52 1.45 1.23 -7.34
CA TRP A 52 0.83 0.79 -6.10
C TRP A 52 0.58 -0.73 -6.06
N SER A 53 0.22 -1.31 -7.20
CA SER A 53 0.05 -2.76 -7.32
C SER A 53 1.36 -3.48 -6.98
N ALA A 54 2.49 -2.96 -7.46
CA ALA A 54 3.81 -3.51 -7.19
C ALA A 54 4.18 -3.40 -5.70
N VAL A 55 3.89 -2.25 -5.07
CA VAL A 55 4.14 -2.06 -3.63
C VAL A 55 3.29 -3.05 -2.82
N LYS A 56 2.01 -3.19 -3.16
CA LYS A 56 1.09 -4.09 -2.46
C LYS A 56 1.45 -5.56 -2.60
N HIS A 57 2.25 -5.91 -3.59
CA HIS A 57 2.74 -7.28 -3.75
C HIS A 57 3.66 -7.71 -2.60
N THR A 58 4.46 -6.79 -2.09
CA THR A 58 5.48 -7.06 -1.07
C THR A 58 5.22 -6.37 0.27
N HIS A 59 4.36 -5.36 0.30
CA HIS A 59 4.13 -4.53 1.47
C HIS A 59 2.64 -4.37 1.77
N GLU A 60 2.34 -4.04 3.03
CA GLU A 60 0.98 -3.71 3.47
C GLU A 60 1.00 -2.41 4.23
N LYS A 61 -0.09 -1.66 4.17
CA LYS A 61 -0.20 -0.38 4.86
C LYS A 61 -0.57 -0.60 6.32
N VAL A 62 0.21 -0.03 7.23
CA VAL A 62 0.00 -0.10 8.67
C VAL A 62 0.09 1.32 9.22
N GLY A 63 -1.04 1.92 9.52
CA GLY A 63 -1.09 3.31 9.99
C GLY A 63 -0.73 4.29 8.88
N ASP A 64 0.38 5.00 9.04
CA ASP A 64 0.82 6.05 8.11
C ASP A 64 2.01 5.64 7.23
N HIS A 65 2.33 4.36 7.19
CA HIS A 65 3.48 3.85 6.43
C HIS A 65 3.22 2.44 5.91
N TRP A 66 4.16 1.90 5.14
CA TRP A 66 4.09 0.55 4.56
C TRP A 66 5.13 -0.35 5.20
N GLU A 67 4.75 -1.58 5.53
CA GLU A 67 5.63 -2.59 6.13
C GLU A 67 5.68 -3.82 5.24
N PRO A 68 6.82 -4.57 5.22
CA PRO A 68 6.92 -5.80 4.45
C PRO A 68 5.87 -6.83 4.91
N LYS A 69 5.27 -7.50 3.95
CA LYS A 69 4.32 -8.57 4.22
C LYS A 69 5.05 -9.86 4.59
N GLU A 70 4.37 -10.71 5.34
CA GLU A 70 4.87 -12.03 5.65
C GLU A 70 4.98 -12.90 4.39
N HIS A 71 4.00 -12.78 3.49
CA HIS A 71 3.96 -13.51 2.23
C HIS A 71 3.68 -12.55 1.08
N ASN A 72 4.49 -12.58 0.04
CA ASN A 72 4.29 -11.77 -1.16
C ASN A 72 3.08 -12.26 -1.95
N GLY A 73 2.40 -11.35 -2.60
CA GLY A 73 1.24 -11.66 -3.43
C GLY A 73 0.25 -10.50 -3.47
N PRO A 74 -0.79 -10.58 -4.31
CA PRO A 74 -1.78 -9.51 -4.40
C PRO A 74 -2.56 -9.38 -3.09
N SER A 75 -2.80 -8.14 -2.67
CA SER A 75 -3.51 -7.83 -1.42
C SER A 75 -5.02 -7.76 -1.61
N ASP A 76 -5.48 -7.46 -2.81
CA ASP A 76 -6.90 -7.31 -3.14
C ASP A 76 -7.11 -7.54 -4.65
N ASP A 77 -8.37 -7.47 -5.08
CA ASP A 77 -8.73 -7.71 -6.49
C ASP A 77 -8.07 -6.71 -7.44
N SER A 78 -7.96 -5.46 -7.03
CA SER A 78 -7.32 -4.43 -7.85
C SER A 78 -5.83 -4.73 -8.06
N ALA A 79 -5.13 -5.10 -7.00
CA ALA A 79 -3.70 -5.45 -7.06
C ALA A 79 -3.47 -6.71 -7.88
N GLU A 80 -4.36 -7.71 -7.76
CA GLU A 80 -4.28 -8.96 -8.51
C GLU A 80 -4.36 -8.70 -10.03
N LYS A 81 -5.14 -7.69 -10.44
CA LYS A 81 -5.29 -7.32 -11.84
C LYS A 81 -4.24 -6.29 -12.30
N GLY A 82 -3.20 -6.09 -11.51
CA GLY A 82 -2.11 -5.16 -11.85
C GLY A 82 -2.53 -3.70 -11.89
N GLY A 83 -3.64 -3.35 -11.24
CA GLY A 83 -4.14 -1.98 -11.21
C GLY A 83 -4.83 -1.52 -12.49
N LEU A 84 -5.10 -2.43 -13.42
CA LEU A 84 -5.71 -2.09 -14.72
C LEU A 84 -7.19 -1.76 -14.64
N ASN A 85 -7.89 -2.29 -13.64
CA ASN A 85 -9.32 -2.10 -13.46
C ASN A 85 -9.62 -1.30 -12.20
N ALA A 86 -10.75 -0.57 -12.21
CA ALA A 86 -11.22 0.19 -11.06
C ALA A 86 -12.03 -0.71 -10.11
N GLU A 87 -11.42 -1.83 -9.71
CA GLU A 87 -12.02 -2.74 -8.75
C GLU A 87 -11.91 -2.17 -7.34
N ASP A 88 -12.74 -2.66 -6.42
CA ASP A 88 -12.66 -2.26 -5.02
C ASP A 88 -11.30 -2.63 -4.44
N THR A 89 -10.68 -1.68 -3.75
CA THR A 89 -9.40 -1.91 -3.10
C THR A 89 -9.57 -1.98 -1.59
N ALA A 90 -8.62 -2.64 -0.94
CA ALA A 90 -8.56 -2.67 0.53
C ALA A 90 -7.72 -1.52 1.10
N GLY A 91 -7.43 -0.50 0.30
CA GLY A 91 -6.70 0.69 0.74
C GLY A 91 -5.28 0.43 1.20
N GLY A 92 -4.66 -0.64 0.73
CA GLY A 92 -3.32 -1.05 1.14
C GLY A 92 -3.28 -2.13 2.20
N VAL A 93 -4.42 -2.46 2.81
CA VAL A 93 -4.53 -3.61 3.72
C VAL A 93 -4.43 -4.88 2.89
N ASP A 94 -3.71 -5.88 3.40
CA ASP A 94 -3.63 -7.18 2.73
C ASP A 94 -4.90 -7.99 3.03
N ALA A 95 -5.92 -7.84 2.18
CA ALA A 95 -7.19 -8.53 2.32
C ALA A 95 -7.05 -10.06 2.16
N ASN A 96 -5.94 -10.53 1.61
CA ASN A 96 -5.66 -11.95 1.43
C ASN A 96 -4.86 -12.55 2.60
N ALA A 97 -4.49 -11.74 3.59
CA ALA A 97 -3.82 -12.23 4.79
C ALA A 97 -4.77 -13.07 5.65
N GLY A 98 -4.21 -13.91 6.51
CA GLY A 98 -5.00 -14.70 7.45
C GLY A 98 -5.69 -13.82 8.51
N LYS A 99 -6.81 -14.29 9.05
CA LYS A 99 -7.56 -13.55 10.07
C LYS A 99 -6.70 -13.26 11.30
N GLU A 100 -5.84 -14.20 11.69
CA GLU A 100 -4.95 -14.02 12.83
C GLU A 100 -4.01 -12.81 12.64
N HIS A 101 -3.42 -12.70 11.45
CA HIS A 101 -2.55 -11.58 11.11
C HIS A 101 -3.32 -10.25 11.14
N LEU A 102 -4.51 -10.23 10.57
CA LEU A 102 -5.37 -9.04 10.56
C LEU A 102 -5.78 -8.65 11.98
N TYR A 103 -6.04 -9.63 12.84
CA TYR A 103 -6.35 -9.40 14.25
C TYR A 103 -5.17 -8.73 14.97
N GLU A 104 -3.94 -9.22 14.71
CA GLU A 104 -2.73 -8.63 15.29
C GLU A 104 -2.53 -7.18 14.85
N LEU A 105 -2.77 -6.88 13.58
CA LEU A 105 -2.70 -5.51 13.08
C LEU A 105 -3.75 -4.62 13.73
N ALA A 106 -4.97 -5.14 13.90
CA ALA A 106 -6.04 -4.40 14.57
C ALA A 106 -5.66 -4.11 16.03
N GLN A 107 -5.00 -5.03 16.69
CA GLN A 107 -4.51 -4.84 18.06
C GLN A 107 -3.43 -3.75 18.10
N GLU A 108 -2.49 -3.78 17.17
CA GLU A 108 -1.43 -2.78 17.05
C GLU A 108 -2.00 -1.38 16.82
N LEU A 109 -3.10 -1.28 16.07
CA LEU A 109 -3.76 -0.02 15.76
C LEU A 109 -4.82 0.38 16.80
N ASP A 110 -4.93 -0.36 17.90
CA ASP A 110 -5.86 -0.10 19.01
C ASP A 110 -7.34 -0.07 18.58
N ILE A 111 -7.70 -0.93 17.65
CA ILE A 111 -9.09 -1.04 17.18
C ILE A 111 -9.92 -1.78 18.24
N THR A 112 -10.98 -1.12 18.72
CA THR A 112 -11.90 -1.73 19.71
C THR A 112 -12.90 -2.65 19.01
N GLY A 113 -13.34 -3.69 19.73
CA GLY A 113 -14.32 -4.64 19.21
C GLY A 113 -13.76 -5.64 18.21
N ARG A 114 -12.46 -5.69 18.04
CA ARG A 114 -11.79 -6.54 17.04
C ARG A 114 -12.05 -8.03 17.24
N SER A 115 -12.25 -8.47 18.49
CA SER A 115 -12.48 -9.89 18.79
C SER A 115 -13.80 -10.41 18.23
N ASP A 116 -14.75 -9.51 17.97
CA ASP A 116 -16.08 -9.86 17.45
C ASP A 116 -16.19 -9.64 15.94
N MET A 117 -15.10 -9.26 15.28
CA MET A 117 -15.11 -8.95 13.86
C MET A 117 -14.79 -10.15 12.98
N ALA A 118 -15.52 -10.27 11.86
CA ALA A 118 -15.16 -11.18 10.78
C ALA A 118 -13.97 -10.61 10.00
N LYS A 119 -13.37 -11.43 9.15
CA LYS A 119 -12.19 -11.04 8.37
C LYS A 119 -12.40 -9.75 7.56
N ASP A 120 -13.52 -9.66 6.85
CA ASP A 120 -13.85 -8.48 6.04
C ASP A 120 -14.07 -7.24 6.90
N GLU A 121 -14.64 -7.40 8.10
CA GLU A 121 -14.81 -6.30 9.04
C GLU A 121 -13.44 -5.82 9.57
N LEU A 122 -12.52 -6.74 9.81
CA LEU A 122 -11.15 -6.39 10.22
C LEU A 122 -10.43 -5.60 9.13
N VAL A 123 -10.53 -6.02 7.88
CA VAL A 123 -9.93 -5.30 6.74
C VAL A 123 -10.46 -3.87 6.67
N GLU A 124 -11.76 -3.71 6.77
CA GLU A 124 -12.41 -2.39 6.73
C GLU A 124 -11.98 -1.50 7.88
N ALA A 125 -11.95 -2.06 9.09
CA ALA A 125 -11.56 -1.32 10.29
C ALA A 125 -10.09 -0.90 10.23
N ILE A 126 -9.21 -1.77 9.75
CA ILE A 126 -7.79 -1.46 9.58
C ILE A 126 -7.60 -0.35 8.54
N ASP A 127 -8.30 -0.44 7.41
CA ASP A 127 -8.25 0.61 6.37
C ASP A 127 -8.68 1.96 6.93
N LYS A 128 -9.76 1.99 7.70
CA LYS A 128 -10.25 3.22 8.33
C LYS A 128 -9.22 3.80 9.30
N ALA A 129 -8.60 2.94 10.13
CA ALA A 129 -7.56 3.36 11.06
C ALA A 129 -6.33 3.90 10.34
N ASN A 130 -5.94 3.24 9.24
CA ASN A 130 -4.81 3.68 8.41
C ASN A 130 -5.05 5.07 7.82
N ARG A 131 -6.26 5.31 7.32
CA ARG A 131 -6.63 6.63 6.76
C ARG A 131 -6.56 7.72 7.81
N LYS A 132 -7.04 7.42 9.02
CA LYS A 132 -7.00 8.37 10.13
C LYS A 132 -5.57 8.72 10.51
N LYS A 133 -4.71 7.72 10.70
CA LYS A 133 -3.31 7.94 11.06
C LYS A 133 -2.55 8.68 9.96
N THR A 134 -2.84 8.40 8.70
CA THR A 134 -2.24 9.09 7.56
C THR A 134 -2.62 10.58 7.57
N ARG A 135 -3.90 10.90 7.86
CA ARG A 135 -4.34 12.29 7.94
C ARG A 135 -3.68 13.01 9.11
N GLU A 136 -3.58 12.37 10.27
CA GLU A 136 -2.94 12.95 11.45
C GLU A 136 -1.46 13.24 11.19
N ALA A 137 -0.78 12.37 10.45
CA ALA A 137 0.63 12.54 10.13
C ALA A 137 0.91 13.70 9.17
N ARG A 138 -0.11 14.14 8.42
CA ARG A 138 0.04 15.28 7.50
C ARG A 138 -0.13 16.64 8.17
N ASP A 139 -0.72 16.65 9.33
CA ASP A 139 -0.96 17.90 10.08
C ASP A 139 0.27 18.32 10.93
#